data_436fa5de0ad479591132d6a33cafe9d3
#
_entry.id   436fa5de0ad479591132d6a33cafe9d3
#
_cell.length_a   1.000
_cell.length_b   1.000
_cell.length_c   1.000
_cell.angle_alpha   90.00
_cell.angle_beta   90.00
_cell.angle_gamma   90.00
#
_symmetry.space_group_name_H-M   'P 1'
#
loop_
_entity.id
_entity.type
_entity.pdbx_description
1 polymer ?
#
loop_
_entity_poly.entity_id
_entity_poly.type
_entity_poly.pdbx_seq_one_letter_code
_entity_poly.pdbx_strand_id
1 'polypeptide(L)'
;LIATTEQPYVQVGEYAFLEVAWINEYGAFLDWGLMKDLFVPFGEQREKMKKGERYVVYTYVDDATYRIVASSKLDSFLQRPEQDELTNEQEVNLLVWDQTDLGFKVIINNQFNGLIYANEIFQPVSIGMSLRGYIQQIRSDGKIDVALQLAGKQNIVEFSDELYELLKNAKDGFLPFHDKSPAEAIYDEFEVSKKTFKRAVGDLYKKRMITLLSNGIQLAKKR
;
A
#
# COMPACT_ATOMS: atom_id res chain seq x y z
N LEU A 1 33.90 -15.92 8.15
CA LEU A 1 33.64 -15.13 6.93
C LEU A 1 33.29 -16.13 5.82
N ILE A 2 32.14 -15.95 5.21
CA ILE A 2 31.73 -16.69 4.02
C ILE A 2 31.65 -15.66 2.91
N ALA A 3 32.38 -15.89 1.82
CA ALA A 3 32.25 -15.10 0.61
C ALA A 3 31.32 -15.85 -0.35
N THR A 4 30.39 -15.15 -0.95
CA THR A 4 29.48 -15.68 -1.96
C THR A 4 29.35 -14.70 -3.11
N THR A 5 29.08 -15.22 -4.31
CA THR A 5 28.69 -14.44 -5.49
C THR A 5 27.18 -14.35 -5.63
N GLU A 6 26.42 -15.05 -4.78
CA GLU A 6 24.96 -14.98 -4.75
C GLU A 6 24.50 -13.67 -4.10
N GLN A 7 23.44 -13.10 -4.63
CA GLN A 7 22.79 -11.92 -4.04
C GLN A 7 21.61 -12.37 -3.17
N PRO A 8 21.59 -12.01 -1.87
CA PRO A 8 20.45 -12.27 -1.03
C PRO A 8 19.23 -11.41 -1.45
N TYR A 9 18.02 -11.90 -1.19
CA TYR A 9 16.79 -11.15 -1.41
C TYR A 9 16.63 -9.97 -0.44
N VAL A 10 17.38 -9.96 0.65
CA VAL A 10 17.33 -8.94 1.69
C VAL A 10 18.72 -8.76 2.31
N GLN A 11 19.08 -7.54 2.67
CA GLN A 11 20.32 -7.21 3.40
C GLN A 11 20.04 -6.92 4.87
N VAL A 12 21.11 -6.86 5.68
CA VAL A 12 21.00 -6.44 7.08
C VAL A 12 20.48 -5.01 7.15
N GLY A 13 19.47 -4.78 7.98
CA GLY A 13 18.79 -3.48 8.09
C GLY A 13 17.57 -3.35 7.16
N GLU A 14 17.18 -4.40 6.47
CA GLU A 14 16.07 -4.37 5.54
C GLU A 14 14.93 -5.32 5.93
N TYR A 15 13.74 -5.06 5.38
CA TYR A 15 12.56 -5.90 5.50
C TYR A 15 12.32 -6.69 4.22
N ALA A 16 11.87 -7.94 4.36
CA ALA A 16 11.49 -8.77 3.21
C ALA A 16 10.36 -9.74 3.56
N PHE A 17 9.65 -10.19 2.53
CA PHE A 17 8.61 -11.22 2.63
C PHE A 17 9.18 -12.56 2.17
N LEU A 18 9.58 -13.39 3.14
CA LEU A 18 10.36 -14.61 2.90
C LEU A 18 9.57 -15.86 3.28
N GLU A 19 9.87 -16.97 2.59
CA GLU A 19 9.27 -18.27 2.83
C GLU A 19 10.04 -19.07 3.88
N VAL A 20 9.34 -19.76 4.76
CA VAL A 20 9.91 -20.69 5.74
C VAL A 20 10.29 -21.99 5.04
N ALA A 21 11.58 -22.22 4.84
CA ALA A 21 12.10 -23.44 4.23
C ALA A 21 11.99 -24.64 5.18
N TRP A 22 12.33 -24.46 6.45
CA TRP A 22 12.25 -25.52 7.47
C TRP A 22 12.23 -24.95 8.89
N ILE A 23 11.93 -25.81 9.87
CA ILE A 23 11.80 -25.44 11.30
C ILE A 23 12.49 -26.51 12.13
N ASN A 24 13.13 -26.10 13.23
CA ASN A 24 13.68 -26.99 14.22
C ASN A 24 13.25 -26.58 15.65
N GLU A 25 13.91 -27.16 16.67
CA GLU A 25 13.63 -26.89 18.08
C GLU A 25 14.04 -25.48 18.57
N TYR A 26 14.77 -24.70 17.75
CA TYR A 26 15.23 -23.33 18.10
C TYR A 26 14.45 -22.23 17.37
N GLY A 27 13.90 -22.52 16.19
CA GLY A 27 13.19 -21.53 15.41
C GLY A 27 12.93 -21.95 13.97
N ALA A 28 12.61 -20.97 13.15
CA ALA A 28 12.36 -21.11 11.72
C ALA A 28 13.57 -20.64 10.89
N PHE A 29 13.73 -21.22 9.72
CA PHE A 29 14.75 -20.89 8.76
C PHE A 29 14.08 -20.51 7.45
N LEU A 30 14.38 -19.30 6.97
CA LEU A 30 13.74 -18.66 5.82
C LEU A 30 14.70 -18.67 4.64
N ASP A 31 14.16 -19.00 3.46
CA ASP A 31 14.90 -18.84 2.21
C ASP A 31 15.06 -17.35 1.90
N TRP A 32 16.31 -16.88 1.86
CA TRP A 32 16.67 -15.51 1.53
C TRP A 32 17.64 -15.40 0.34
N GLY A 33 17.72 -16.49 -0.47
CA GLY A 33 18.53 -16.54 -1.69
C GLY A 33 19.99 -16.90 -1.48
N LEU A 34 20.40 -17.31 -0.29
CA LEU A 34 21.77 -17.81 -0.02
C LEU A 34 21.73 -19.28 0.41
N MET A 35 22.87 -19.96 0.28
CA MET A 35 23.02 -21.38 0.64
C MET A 35 22.62 -21.68 2.10
N LYS A 36 22.83 -20.75 3.03
CA LYS A 36 22.39 -20.88 4.43
C LYS A 36 21.17 -20.02 4.66
N ASP A 37 20.08 -20.66 5.04
CA ASP A 37 18.82 -19.99 5.35
C ASP A 37 18.94 -18.97 6.51
N LEU A 38 18.13 -17.94 6.46
CA LEU A 38 18.04 -16.87 7.46
C LEU A 38 17.28 -17.39 8.68
N PHE A 39 17.90 -17.31 9.85
CA PHE A 39 17.34 -17.84 11.10
C PHE A 39 16.43 -16.84 11.80
N VAL A 40 15.24 -17.32 12.23
CA VAL A 40 14.30 -16.57 13.08
C VAL A 40 14.05 -17.38 14.36
N PRO A 41 14.68 -16.99 15.48
CA PRO A 41 14.46 -17.65 16.77
C PRO A 41 12.97 -17.60 17.17
N PHE A 42 12.48 -18.57 17.94
CA PHE A 42 11.10 -18.54 18.44
C PHE A 42 10.78 -17.26 19.22
N GLY A 43 11.75 -16.72 19.96
CA GLY A 43 11.61 -15.45 20.69
C GLY A 43 11.40 -14.24 19.78
N GLU A 44 11.78 -14.33 18.51
CA GLU A 44 11.66 -13.28 17.50
C GLU A 44 10.46 -13.47 16.56
N GLN A 45 9.66 -14.50 16.78
CA GLN A 45 8.43 -14.73 16.04
C GLN A 45 7.25 -14.03 16.73
N ARG A 46 6.50 -13.21 15.97
CA ARG A 46 5.25 -12.59 16.43
C ARG A 46 4.16 -13.67 16.63
N GLU A 47 4.14 -14.63 15.71
CA GLU A 47 3.33 -15.83 15.75
C GLU A 47 4.18 -17.03 15.33
N LYS A 48 3.76 -18.23 15.74
CA LYS A 48 4.52 -19.44 15.41
C LYS A 48 4.53 -19.67 13.90
N MET A 49 5.70 -19.51 13.30
CA MET A 49 5.89 -19.70 11.87
C MET A 49 5.67 -21.15 11.47
N LYS A 50 5.18 -21.36 10.22
CA LYS A 50 4.92 -22.67 9.64
C LYS A 50 5.69 -22.84 8.35
N LYS A 51 6.20 -24.07 8.12
CA LYS A 51 6.92 -24.42 6.90
C LYS A 51 6.06 -24.19 5.66
N GLY A 52 6.65 -23.55 4.64
CA GLY A 52 6.00 -23.21 3.37
C GLY A 52 5.15 -21.94 3.42
N GLU A 53 4.89 -21.37 4.60
CA GLU A 53 4.24 -20.07 4.72
C GLU A 53 5.27 -18.92 4.61
N ARG A 54 4.80 -17.73 4.24
CA ARG A 54 5.65 -16.54 4.06
C ARG A 54 5.34 -15.50 5.11
N TYR A 55 6.39 -14.84 5.60
CA TYR A 55 6.29 -13.83 6.64
C TYR A 55 7.13 -12.61 6.29
N VAL A 56 6.65 -11.41 6.66
CA VAL A 56 7.49 -10.22 6.60
C VAL A 56 8.41 -10.23 7.82
N VAL A 57 9.70 -10.10 7.57
CA VAL A 57 10.75 -10.10 8.62
C VAL A 57 11.72 -8.95 8.42
N TYR A 58 12.32 -8.50 9.51
CA TYR A 58 13.44 -7.57 9.53
C TYR A 58 14.74 -8.33 9.80
N THR A 59 15.77 -8.03 9.04
CA THR A 59 17.08 -8.71 9.11
C THR A 59 18.07 -7.84 9.88
N TYR A 60 18.71 -8.39 10.91
CA TYR A 60 19.67 -7.68 11.73
C TYR A 60 20.81 -8.58 12.21
N VAL A 61 21.85 -7.98 12.78
CA VAL A 61 22.93 -8.72 13.46
C VAL A 61 22.58 -8.82 14.94
N ASP A 62 22.48 -10.04 15.44
CA ASP A 62 22.26 -10.30 16.87
C ASP A 62 23.52 -9.94 17.68
N ASP A 63 23.37 -9.05 18.65
CA ASP A 63 24.47 -8.50 19.42
C ASP A 63 25.17 -9.55 20.30
N ALA A 64 24.47 -10.60 20.71
CA ALA A 64 25.03 -11.64 21.57
C ALA A 64 25.86 -12.67 20.79
N THR A 65 25.41 -13.02 19.57
CA THR A 65 26.04 -14.09 18.76
C THR A 65 26.81 -13.58 17.55
N TYR A 66 26.66 -12.30 17.21
CA TYR A 66 27.21 -11.66 16.01
C TYR A 66 26.79 -12.38 14.70
N ARG A 67 25.61 -13.00 14.72
CA ARG A 67 25.04 -13.69 13.55
C ARG A 67 23.94 -12.86 12.93
N ILE A 68 23.79 -12.98 11.62
CA ILE A 68 22.64 -12.42 10.91
C ILE A 68 21.44 -13.28 11.28
N VAL A 69 20.40 -12.64 11.81
CA VAL A 69 19.13 -13.25 12.19
C VAL A 69 17.98 -12.35 11.72
N ALA A 70 16.76 -12.84 11.80
CA ALA A 70 15.61 -12.00 11.51
C ALA A 70 14.53 -12.08 12.59
N SER A 71 13.67 -11.09 12.61
CA SER A 71 12.53 -10.96 13.50
C SER A 71 11.25 -10.65 12.72
N SER A 72 10.13 -11.27 13.09
CA SER A 72 8.80 -10.86 12.64
C SER A 72 8.09 -9.93 13.63
N LYS A 73 8.75 -9.53 14.71
CA LYS A 73 8.28 -8.51 15.66
C LYS A 73 8.68 -7.11 15.18
N LEU A 74 8.09 -6.70 14.06
CA LEU A 74 8.56 -5.54 13.28
C LEU A 74 8.40 -4.21 14.01
N ASP A 75 7.42 -4.07 14.92
CA ASP A 75 7.14 -2.83 15.63
C ASP A 75 8.37 -2.29 16.42
N SER A 76 9.30 -3.16 16.83
CA SER A 76 10.51 -2.77 17.57
C SER A 76 11.62 -2.19 16.68
N PHE A 77 11.55 -2.38 15.38
CA PHE A 77 12.54 -1.91 14.41
C PHE A 77 12.06 -0.73 13.58
N LEU A 78 10.75 -0.47 13.58
CA LEU A 78 10.15 0.63 12.85
C LEU A 78 10.36 1.94 13.60
N GLN A 79 10.82 2.95 12.90
CA GLN A 79 11.15 4.25 13.44
C GLN A 79 9.96 5.21 13.35
N ARG A 80 10.05 6.31 14.10
CA ARG A 80 9.17 7.46 13.92
C ARG A 80 9.91 8.49 13.08
N PRO A 81 9.23 9.16 12.13
CA PRO A 81 9.90 10.19 11.34
C PRO A 81 10.33 11.35 12.23
N GLU A 82 11.54 11.86 12.00
CA GLU A 82 11.97 13.13 12.54
C GLU A 82 11.30 14.29 11.79
N GLN A 83 11.48 15.52 12.31
CA GLN A 83 10.92 16.71 11.68
C GLN A 83 11.51 16.87 10.27
N ASP A 84 10.64 17.08 9.27
CA ASP A 84 10.99 17.27 7.86
C ASP A 84 11.61 16.06 7.11
N GLU A 85 11.66 14.88 7.73
CA GLU A 85 12.17 13.65 7.09
C GLU A 85 11.22 13.10 6.02
N LEU A 86 9.93 13.30 6.23
CA LEU A 86 8.86 13.00 5.28
C LEU A 86 7.98 14.22 5.08
N THR A 87 7.42 14.38 3.87
CA THR A 87 6.50 15.46 3.55
C THR A 87 5.18 14.91 3.01
N ASN A 88 4.09 15.65 3.22
CA ASN A 88 2.80 15.30 2.62
C ASN A 88 2.92 15.27 1.09
N GLU A 89 2.18 14.36 0.47
CA GLU A 89 2.17 14.10 -0.98
C GLU A 89 3.49 13.52 -1.54
N GLN A 90 4.49 13.24 -0.69
CA GLN A 90 5.72 12.56 -1.10
C GLN A 90 5.42 11.13 -1.55
N GLU A 91 5.94 10.77 -2.74
CA GLU A 91 5.91 9.37 -3.22
C GLU A 91 6.87 8.51 -2.39
N VAL A 92 6.42 7.33 -1.98
CA VAL A 92 7.16 6.41 -1.13
C VAL A 92 6.95 4.96 -1.56
N ASN A 93 7.96 4.12 -1.26
CA ASN A 93 7.84 2.68 -1.41
C ASN A 93 7.18 2.09 -0.16
N LEU A 94 6.30 1.13 -0.36
CA LEU A 94 5.52 0.49 0.69
C LEU A 94 5.72 -1.02 0.64
N LEU A 95 5.90 -1.65 1.79
CA LEU A 95 5.78 -3.10 1.96
C LEU A 95 4.63 -3.38 2.94
N VAL A 96 3.61 -4.08 2.48
CA VAL A 96 2.45 -4.44 3.32
C VAL A 96 2.86 -5.56 4.28
N TRP A 97 2.69 -5.36 5.59
CA TRP A 97 3.16 -6.33 6.57
C TRP A 97 2.11 -6.84 7.57
N ASP A 98 0.98 -6.14 7.72
CA ASP A 98 -0.08 -6.55 8.65
C ASP A 98 -1.45 -6.04 8.15
N GLN A 99 -2.52 -6.74 8.53
CA GLN A 99 -3.89 -6.34 8.27
C GLN A 99 -4.62 -6.12 9.59
N THR A 100 -5.35 -5.01 9.68
CA THR A 100 -6.15 -4.63 10.85
C THR A 100 -7.57 -4.30 10.44
N ASP A 101 -8.48 -4.11 11.39
CA ASP A 101 -9.85 -3.66 11.14
C ASP A 101 -9.91 -2.27 10.47
N LEU A 102 -8.87 -1.43 10.64
CA LEU A 102 -8.79 -0.10 10.04
C LEU A 102 -8.25 -0.12 8.60
N GLY A 103 -7.51 -1.16 8.22
CA GLY A 103 -6.83 -1.26 6.93
C GLY A 103 -5.50 -2.01 7.03
N PHE A 104 -4.55 -1.71 6.15
CA PHE A 104 -3.26 -2.38 6.09
C PHE A 104 -2.14 -1.54 6.68
N LYS A 105 -1.34 -2.16 7.56
CA LYS A 105 -0.08 -1.56 7.99
C LYS A 105 0.98 -1.77 6.93
N VAL A 106 1.77 -0.74 6.69
CA VAL A 106 2.84 -0.73 5.69
C VAL A 106 4.15 -0.23 6.26
N ILE A 107 5.24 -0.77 5.76
CA ILE A 107 6.59 -0.25 5.99
C ILE A 107 6.88 0.75 4.89
N ILE A 108 7.16 1.99 5.26
CA ILE A 108 7.45 3.10 4.36
C ILE A 108 8.96 3.21 4.21
N ASN A 109 9.46 3.18 2.95
CA ASN A 109 10.88 3.37 2.61
C ASN A 109 11.84 2.54 3.47
N ASN A 110 11.43 1.30 3.84
CA ASN A 110 12.22 0.39 4.68
C ASN A 110 12.54 0.94 6.09
N GLN A 111 11.76 1.88 6.62
CA GLN A 111 12.10 2.60 7.86
C GLN A 111 10.90 2.89 8.76
N PHE A 112 9.80 3.44 8.23
CA PHE A 112 8.69 3.94 9.03
C PHE A 112 7.45 3.07 8.96
N ASN A 113 6.61 3.17 10.01
CA ASN A 113 5.31 2.49 10.04
C ASN A 113 4.21 3.44 9.54
N GLY A 114 3.41 2.96 8.59
CA GLY A 114 2.26 3.68 8.05
C GLY A 114 0.99 2.84 8.04
N LEU A 115 -0.14 3.50 7.80
CA LEU A 115 -1.45 2.87 7.67
C LEU A 115 -2.12 3.31 6.37
N ILE A 116 -2.59 2.34 5.59
CA ILE A 116 -3.51 2.56 4.47
C ILE A 116 -4.90 2.18 4.96
N TYR A 117 -5.84 3.12 4.96
CA TYR A 117 -7.21 2.86 5.40
C TYR A 117 -7.98 1.98 4.41
N ALA A 118 -8.79 1.05 4.93
CA ALA A 118 -9.59 0.12 4.12
C ALA A 118 -10.53 0.84 3.12
N ASN A 119 -11.05 2.00 3.48
CA ASN A 119 -11.92 2.82 2.63
C ASN A 119 -11.17 3.60 1.51
N GLU A 120 -9.85 3.55 1.50
CA GLU A 120 -8.99 4.17 0.48
C GLU A 120 -8.30 3.12 -0.41
N ILE A 121 -8.63 1.84 -0.20
CA ILE A 121 -8.09 0.72 -0.97
C ILE A 121 -9.11 0.32 -2.03
N PHE A 122 -8.72 0.44 -3.29
CA PHE A 122 -9.57 0.17 -4.45
C PHE A 122 -8.98 -0.90 -5.38
N GLN A 123 -7.88 -1.50 -4.96
CA GLN A 123 -7.18 -2.58 -5.66
C GLN A 123 -6.88 -3.72 -4.69
N PRO A 124 -6.67 -4.96 -5.16
CA PRO A 124 -6.26 -6.05 -4.29
C PRO A 124 -4.97 -5.72 -3.54
N VAL A 125 -4.99 -5.82 -2.21
CA VAL A 125 -3.83 -5.62 -1.35
C VAL A 125 -3.71 -6.83 -0.44
N SER A 126 -2.51 -7.39 -0.33
CA SER A 126 -2.21 -8.51 0.56
C SER A 126 -0.86 -8.33 1.26
N ILE A 127 -0.68 -9.03 2.38
CA ILE A 127 0.59 -9.05 3.12
C ILE A 127 1.72 -9.52 2.19
N GLY A 128 2.87 -8.85 2.25
CA GLY A 128 4.04 -9.11 1.43
C GLY A 128 4.09 -8.34 0.11
N MET A 129 3.01 -7.66 -0.29
CA MET A 129 3.03 -6.85 -1.50
C MET A 129 3.89 -5.60 -1.32
N SER A 130 4.73 -5.35 -2.34
CA SER A 130 5.44 -4.08 -2.50
C SER A 130 4.64 -3.17 -3.41
N LEU A 131 4.35 -1.96 -2.95
CA LEU A 131 3.50 -0.99 -3.63
C LEU A 131 4.19 0.38 -3.64
N ARG A 132 3.76 1.25 -4.52
CA ARG A 132 4.02 2.69 -4.41
C ARG A 132 2.80 3.37 -3.78
N GLY A 133 3.07 4.39 -3.00
CA GLY A 133 2.03 5.21 -2.38
C GLY A 133 2.55 6.59 -2.06
N TYR A 134 1.72 7.37 -1.40
CA TYR A 134 1.97 8.77 -1.09
C TYR A 134 1.66 9.04 0.37
N ILE A 135 2.49 9.85 1.02
CA ILE A 135 2.21 10.33 2.37
C ILE A 135 0.97 11.22 2.33
N GLN A 136 -0.10 10.78 2.95
CA GLN A 136 -1.34 11.55 3.02
C GLN A 136 -1.30 12.57 4.16
N GLN A 137 -0.84 12.11 5.33
CA GLN A 137 -0.72 12.94 6.52
C GLN A 137 0.28 12.34 7.51
N ILE A 138 1.10 13.20 8.09
CA ILE A 138 1.92 12.87 9.26
C ILE A 138 1.20 13.49 10.46
N ARG A 139 0.79 12.64 11.41
CA ARG A 139 0.04 13.06 12.60
C ARG A 139 0.98 13.57 13.68
N SER A 140 0.46 14.38 14.58
CA SER A 140 1.22 14.88 15.73
C SER A 140 1.71 13.80 16.69
N ASP A 141 1.09 12.60 16.69
CA ASP A 141 1.51 11.42 17.46
C ASP A 141 2.59 10.59 16.73
N GLY A 142 3.06 11.04 15.58
CA GLY A 142 4.08 10.38 14.75
C GLY A 142 3.55 9.24 13.88
N LYS A 143 2.23 9.02 13.82
CA LYS A 143 1.64 8.06 12.89
C LYS A 143 1.55 8.65 11.49
N ILE A 144 1.71 7.80 10.49
CA ILE A 144 1.73 8.18 9.08
C ILE A 144 0.53 7.53 8.38
N ASP A 145 -0.33 8.36 7.83
CA ASP A 145 -1.40 7.92 6.95
C ASP A 145 -0.89 7.94 5.51
N VAL A 146 -1.14 6.86 4.80
CA VAL A 146 -0.65 6.63 3.43
C VAL A 146 -1.81 6.36 2.51
N ALA A 147 -1.75 6.90 1.30
CA ALA A 147 -2.69 6.62 0.23
C ALA A 147 -1.99 5.95 -0.95
N LEU A 148 -2.69 5.06 -1.66
CA LEU A 148 -2.15 4.42 -2.88
C LEU A 148 -2.24 5.35 -4.11
N GLN A 149 -3.01 6.43 -3.99
CA GLN A 149 -3.16 7.45 -5.04
C GLN A 149 -3.08 8.84 -4.42
N LEU A 150 -2.47 9.77 -5.11
CA LEU A 150 -2.48 11.19 -4.71
C LEU A 150 -3.91 11.73 -4.69
N ALA A 151 -4.38 12.15 -3.51
CA ALA A 151 -5.64 12.86 -3.35
C ALA A 151 -5.47 14.37 -3.66
N GLY A 152 -4.88 14.70 -4.82
CA GLY A 152 -4.59 16.08 -5.20
C GLY A 152 -5.62 16.69 -6.13
N LYS A 153 -5.74 18.03 -6.13
CA LYS A 153 -6.55 18.80 -7.06
C LYS A 153 -6.19 18.49 -8.53
N GLN A 154 -4.94 18.14 -8.80
CA GLN A 154 -4.43 17.82 -10.13
C GLN A 154 -5.11 16.56 -10.70
N ASN A 155 -5.17 15.46 -9.94
CA ASN A 155 -5.86 14.23 -10.35
C ASN A 155 -7.38 14.43 -10.53
N ILE A 156 -7.99 15.36 -9.80
CA ILE A 156 -9.43 15.64 -9.94
C ILE A 156 -9.69 16.43 -11.21
N VAL A 157 -8.84 17.40 -11.55
CA VAL A 157 -8.98 18.21 -12.78
C VAL A 157 -8.70 17.33 -13.98
N GLU A 158 -7.60 16.59 -13.97
CA GLU A 158 -7.24 15.64 -15.05
C GLU A 158 -8.34 14.58 -15.24
N PHE A 159 -8.80 13.96 -14.17
CA PHE A 159 -9.88 12.98 -14.24
C PHE A 159 -11.25 13.60 -14.59
N SER A 160 -11.54 14.84 -14.19
CA SER A 160 -12.75 15.52 -14.63
C SER A 160 -12.77 15.74 -16.14
N ASP A 161 -11.63 16.13 -16.71
CA ASP A 161 -11.48 16.32 -18.16
C ASP A 161 -11.56 14.97 -18.89
N GLU A 162 -10.92 13.93 -18.37
CA GLU A 162 -11.00 12.57 -18.88
C GLU A 162 -12.44 12.02 -18.83
N LEU A 163 -13.12 12.14 -17.69
CA LEU A 163 -14.51 11.71 -17.51
C LEU A 163 -15.45 12.44 -18.49
N TYR A 164 -15.18 13.72 -18.76
CA TYR A 164 -15.95 14.48 -19.72
C TYR A 164 -15.71 13.99 -21.16
N GLU A 165 -14.49 13.66 -21.54
CA GLU A 165 -14.19 13.06 -22.86
C GLU A 165 -14.79 11.66 -23.00
N LEU A 166 -14.77 10.83 -21.93
CA LEU A 166 -15.44 9.54 -21.91
C LEU A 166 -16.95 9.70 -22.14
N LEU A 167 -17.58 10.67 -21.48
CA LEU A 167 -19.00 10.98 -21.68
C LEU A 167 -19.31 11.43 -23.13
N LYS A 168 -18.45 12.23 -23.75
CA LYS A 168 -18.63 12.64 -25.14
C LYS A 168 -18.58 11.48 -26.12
N ASN A 169 -17.74 10.49 -25.82
CA ASN A 169 -17.54 9.30 -26.65
C ASN A 169 -18.55 8.18 -26.34
N ALA A 170 -19.25 8.28 -25.18
CA ALA A 170 -20.25 7.31 -24.80
C ALA A 170 -21.52 7.42 -25.64
N LYS A 171 -22.20 6.28 -25.83
CA LYS A 171 -23.48 6.23 -26.51
C LYS A 171 -24.49 7.14 -25.80
N ASP A 172 -25.12 8.04 -26.54
CA ASP A 172 -26.07 9.04 -26.03
C ASP A 172 -25.50 10.00 -24.98
N GLY A 173 -24.16 10.08 -24.85
CA GLY A 173 -23.49 10.87 -23.84
C GLY A 173 -23.78 10.42 -22.41
N PHE A 174 -24.00 9.14 -22.18
CA PHE A 174 -24.44 8.58 -20.90
C PHE A 174 -23.43 7.54 -20.38
N LEU A 175 -23.14 7.61 -19.07
CA LEU A 175 -22.40 6.59 -18.33
C LEU A 175 -23.24 6.08 -17.14
N PRO A 176 -23.34 4.74 -16.93
CA PRO A 176 -24.19 4.14 -15.90
C PRO A 176 -23.54 4.17 -14.51
N PHE A 177 -22.83 5.26 -14.19
CA PHE A 177 -22.13 5.47 -12.92
C PHE A 177 -22.63 6.75 -12.26
N HIS A 178 -22.82 6.70 -10.94
CA HIS A 178 -23.29 7.83 -10.13
C HIS A 178 -22.66 7.77 -8.72
N ASP A 179 -22.95 8.72 -7.88
CA ASP A 179 -22.37 8.87 -6.52
C ASP A 179 -22.63 7.67 -5.58
N LYS A 180 -23.65 6.84 -5.86
CA LYS A 180 -24.00 5.63 -5.09
C LYS A 180 -23.44 4.34 -5.69
N SER A 181 -22.84 4.38 -6.88
CA SER A 181 -22.24 3.19 -7.52
C SER A 181 -21.22 2.54 -6.58
N PRO A 182 -21.06 1.20 -6.58
CA PRO A 182 -20.06 0.49 -5.78
C PRO A 182 -18.66 0.99 -6.06
N ALA A 183 -17.80 1.01 -5.03
CA ALA A 183 -16.42 1.51 -5.16
C ALA A 183 -15.58 0.64 -6.11
N GLU A 184 -15.79 -0.69 -6.07
CA GLU A 184 -15.15 -1.65 -6.99
C GLU A 184 -15.50 -1.35 -8.45
N ALA A 185 -16.80 -1.20 -8.76
CA ALA A 185 -17.25 -0.93 -10.13
C ALA A 185 -16.70 0.41 -10.68
N ILE A 186 -16.53 1.42 -9.83
CA ILE A 186 -15.91 2.70 -10.22
C ILE A 186 -14.43 2.49 -10.50
N TYR A 187 -13.75 1.69 -9.67
CA TYR A 187 -12.33 1.43 -9.83
C TYR A 187 -12.04 0.58 -11.06
N ASP A 188 -12.83 -0.48 -11.29
CA ASP A 188 -12.69 -1.36 -12.45
C ASP A 188 -12.85 -0.63 -13.78
N GLU A 189 -13.72 0.41 -13.82
CA GLU A 189 -13.97 1.17 -15.04
C GLU A 189 -13.02 2.36 -15.24
N PHE A 190 -12.67 3.08 -14.14
CA PHE A 190 -11.99 4.37 -14.24
C PHE A 190 -10.61 4.39 -13.55
N GLU A 191 -10.20 3.32 -12.88
CA GLU A 191 -8.95 3.22 -12.08
C GLU A 191 -8.78 4.32 -11.02
N VAL A 192 -9.90 4.95 -10.60
CA VAL A 192 -9.90 6.01 -9.59
C VAL A 192 -10.72 5.64 -8.36
N SER A 193 -10.41 6.28 -7.23
CA SER A 193 -11.21 6.11 -6.03
C SER A 193 -12.62 6.67 -6.18
N LYS A 194 -13.62 6.07 -5.47
CA LYS A 194 -14.98 6.62 -5.42
C LYS A 194 -15.01 8.08 -4.93
N LYS A 195 -14.07 8.48 -4.08
CA LYS A 195 -13.92 9.87 -3.60
C LYS A 195 -13.49 10.80 -4.73
N THR A 196 -12.53 10.37 -5.56
CA THR A 196 -12.06 11.11 -6.74
C THR A 196 -13.18 11.21 -7.77
N PHE A 197 -13.86 10.10 -8.08
CA PHE A 197 -15.02 10.08 -8.96
C PHE A 197 -16.12 11.05 -8.53
N LYS A 198 -16.53 11.01 -7.26
CA LYS A 198 -17.55 11.93 -6.73
C LYS A 198 -17.14 13.41 -6.84
N ARG A 199 -15.86 13.72 -6.62
CA ARG A 199 -15.35 15.09 -6.75
C ARG A 199 -15.36 15.56 -8.20
N ALA A 200 -14.94 14.71 -9.14
CA ALA A 200 -14.96 14.99 -10.58
C ALA A 200 -16.39 15.21 -11.08
N VAL A 201 -17.31 14.31 -10.73
CA VAL A 201 -18.75 14.46 -11.03
C VAL A 201 -19.30 15.76 -10.47
N GLY A 202 -18.94 16.10 -9.21
CA GLY A 202 -19.36 17.36 -8.57
C GLY A 202 -18.81 18.61 -9.27
N ASP A 203 -17.58 18.56 -9.77
CA ASP A 203 -16.94 19.64 -10.53
C ASP A 203 -17.63 19.85 -11.89
N LEU A 204 -17.82 18.77 -12.66
CA LEU A 204 -18.51 18.80 -13.95
C LEU A 204 -19.96 19.28 -13.81
N TYR A 205 -20.65 18.86 -12.75
CA TYR A 205 -22.02 19.32 -12.47
C TYR A 205 -22.07 20.81 -12.14
N LYS A 206 -21.14 21.32 -11.30
CA LYS A 206 -21.04 22.76 -11.01
C LYS A 206 -20.74 23.58 -12.26
N LYS A 207 -19.92 23.05 -13.17
CA LYS A 207 -19.62 23.65 -14.48
C LYS A 207 -20.78 23.53 -15.47
N ARG A 208 -21.90 22.87 -15.10
CA ARG A 208 -23.07 22.62 -15.94
C ARG A 208 -22.75 21.82 -17.23
N MET A 209 -21.73 21.00 -17.15
CA MET A 209 -21.29 20.14 -18.27
C MET A 209 -22.01 18.80 -18.31
N ILE A 210 -22.56 18.38 -17.15
CA ILE A 210 -23.29 17.11 -17.01
C ILE A 210 -24.60 17.30 -16.23
N THR A 211 -25.50 16.30 -16.38
CA THR A 211 -26.73 16.15 -15.59
C THR A 211 -26.63 14.85 -14.79
N LEU A 212 -27.02 14.89 -13.52
CA LEU A 212 -27.08 13.72 -12.64
C LEU A 212 -28.43 13.02 -12.82
N LEU A 213 -28.41 11.71 -13.09
CA LEU A 213 -29.57 10.87 -13.20
C LEU A 213 -29.56 9.84 -12.05
N SER A 214 -30.70 9.21 -11.78
CA SER A 214 -30.83 8.17 -10.75
C SER A 214 -29.99 6.90 -11.04
N ASN A 215 -29.64 6.67 -12.30
CA ASN A 215 -28.94 5.50 -12.82
C ASN A 215 -27.59 5.83 -13.48
N GLY A 216 -27.14 7.10 -13.43
CA GLY A 216 -25.88 7.47 -14.07
C GLY A 216 -25.68 8.97 -14.21
N ILE A 217 -24.70 9.35 -15.02
CA ILE A 217 -24.41 10.73 -15.42
C ILE A 217 -24.55 10.88 -16.93
N GLN A 218 -24.99 12.06 -17.39
CA GLN A 218 -25.20 12.35 -18.80
C GLN A 218 -24.68 13.74 -19.17
N LEU A 219 -24.19 13.89 -20.39
CA LEU A 219 -23.84 15.22 -20.95
C LEU A 219 -25.03 16.17 -20.87
N ALA A 220 -24.76 17.39 -20.42
CA ALA A 220 -25.75 18.45 -20.47
C ALA A 220 -26.07 18.79 -21.94
N LYS A 221 -27.35 18.80 -22.32
CA LYS A 221 -27.76 19.28 -23.66
C LYS A 221 -27.42 20.77 -23.77
N LYS A 222 -26.59 21.12 -24.74
CA LYS A 222 -26.42 22.55 -25.11
C LYS A 222 -27.80 23.11 -25.44
N ARG A 223 -28.21 24.13 -24.71
CA ARG A 223 -29.34 24.98 -25.12
C ARG A 223 -28.93 25.88 -26.26
#